data_49f645bba853e87aa0b985fcc249fabb
#
_entry.id   49f645bba853e87aa0b985fcc249fabb
#
_cell.length_a   1.000
_cell.length_b   1.000
_cell.length_c   1.000
_cell.angle_alpha   90.00
_cell.angle_beta   90.00
_cell.angle_gamma   90.00
#
_symmetry.space_group_name_H-M   'P 1'
#
loop_
_entity.id
_entity.type
_entity.pdbx_description
1 polymer ?
#
loop_
_entity_poly.entity_id
_entity_poly.type
_entity_poly.pdbx_seq_one_letter_code
_entity_poly.pdbx_strand_id
1 'polypeptide(L)'
;KDSPMLSYRHAFHAGNHADVLKHWVEILLLDHLGRKDKPYWYIDTHAGAGAYALDSAYASKNAEYTSGIGRLWTRDDLPPSLADYVALVKTFNPDGQLRAYPGSPMVAQRRLRASDRMRLFELHSTDHGLLAENFAHAQRQTRIEHADGFDGVKAILPPPPRRALMLIDPPYEDKRDYARVLTCLKESFKRFATGCYAVWYPQLQRLESRDLPEKLKLLGEMDWLHVSLSVQTPSADGFGMHGSGMFVLNPPWTLPEVLKAELPYLVKALGQDAGARYTLDWRIR
;
A
#
# COMPACT_ATOMS: atom_id res chain seq x y z
N LYS A 1 -11.53 10.66 29.17
CA LYS A 1 -10.38 11.11 28.33
C LYS A 1 -10.74 10.65 26.92
N ASP A 2 -11.25 11.58 26.15
CA ASP A 2 -11.68 11.33 24.77
C ASP A 2 -10.44 11.01 23.95
N SER A 3 -10.35 9.78 23.43
CA SER A 3 -9.42 9.47 22.35
C SER A 3 -9.78 10.37 21.17
N PRO A 4 -8.82 11.02 20.50
CA PRO A 4 -9.12 11.76 19.30
C PRO A 4 -9.81 10.81 18.33
N MET A 5 -11.04 11.16 17.91
CA MET A 5 -11.74 10.42 16.85
C MET A 5 -10.84 10.47 15.62
N LEU A 6 -10.36 9.31 15.17
CA LEU A 6 -9.66 9.17 13.91
C LEU A 6 -10.63 9.63 12.81
N SER A 7 -10.36 10.78 12.20
CA SER A 7 -11.25 11.39 11.20
C SER A 7 -11.00 10.83 9.80
N TYR A 8 -9.83 10.20 9.59
CA TYR A 8 -9.45 9.63 8.31
C TYR A 8 -10.31 8.42 7.96
N ARG A 9 -10.94 8.49 6.80
CA ARG A 9 -11.60 7.35 6.16
C ARG A 9 -11.03 7.20 4.77
N HIS A 10 -10.36 6.10 4.51
CA HIS A 10 -9.76 5.78 3.21
C HIS A 10 -10.80 5.78 2.06
N ALA A 11 -12.07 5.54 2.37
CA ALA A 11 -13.17 5.58 1.41
C ALA A 11 -13.24 6.87 0.56
N PHE A 12 -12.73 8.01 1.07
CA PHE A 12 -12.66 9.25 0.31
C PHE A 12 -11.56 9.26 -0.76
N HIS A 13 -10.52 8.46 -0.57
CA HIS A 13 -9.28 8.46 -1.35
C HIS A 13 -9.09 7.19 -2.18
N ALA A 14 -10.00 6.20 -2.00
CA ALA A 14 -9.89 4.90 -2.63
C ALA A 14 -9.73 5.01 -4.15
N GLY A 15 -8.72 4.35 -4.70
CA GLY A 15 -8.42 4.32 -6.11
C GLY A 15 -7.73 5.58 -6.67
N ASN A 16 -7.30 6.52 -5.82
CA ASN A 16 -6.52 7.67 -6.26
C ASN A 16 -5.10 7.25 -6.75
N HIS A 17 -4.32 8.22 -7.22
CA HIS A 17 -2.95 7.98 -7.72
C HIS A 17 -2.03 7.31 -6.69
N ALA A 18 -2.24 7.56 -5.39
CA ALA A 18 -1.43 6.99 -4.31
C ALA A 18 -1.75 5.51 -4.11
N ASP A 19 -3.02 5.14 -4.17
CA ASP A 19 -3.45 3.74 -4.17
C ASP A 19 -2.95 2.98 -5.41
N VAL A 20 -2.94 3.62 -6.57
CA VAL A 20 -2.38 3.01 -7.80
C VAL A 20 -0.93 2.61 -7.58
N LEU A 21 -0.08 3.52 -7.10
CA LEU A 21 1.32 3.21 -6.83
C LEU A 21 1.46 2.11 -5.77
N LYS A 22 0.75 2.24 -4.65
CA LYS A 22 0.80 1.28 -3.54
C LYS A 22 0.43 -0.13 -3.96
N HIS A 23 -0.73 -0.30 -4.57
CA HIS A 23 -1.24 -1.61 -4.92
C HIS A 23 -0.50 -2.23 -6.12
N TRP A 24 -0.01 -1.43 -7.05
CA TRP A 24 0.86 -1.93 -8.10
C TRP A 24 2.16 -2.51 -7.53
N VAL A 25 2.84 -1.77 -6.65
CA VAL A 25 4.05 -2.28 -5.97
C VAL A 25 3.74 -3.50 -5.11
N GLU A 26 2.63 -3.48 -4.37
CA GLU A 26 2.18 -4.62 -3.56
C GLU A 26 2.02 -5.90 -4.39
N ILE A 27 1.38 -5.81 -5.56
CA ILE A 27 1.20 -6.94 -6.48
C ILE A 27 2.56 -7.50 -6.91
N LEU A 28 3.50 -6.64 -7.31
CA LEU A 28 4.84 -7.06 -7.72
C LEU A 28 5.59 -7.81 -6.62
N LEU A 29 5.44 -7.37 -5.36
CA LEU A 29 6.03 -8.02 -4.19
C LEU A 29 5.37 -9.39 -3.91
N LEU A 30 4.05 -9.47 -3.96
CA LEU A 30 3.29 -10.69 -3.74
C LEU A 30 3.58 -11.74 -4.83
N ASP A 31 3.61 -11.31 -6.09
CA ASP A 31 3.94 -12.19 -7.21
C ASP A 31 5.35 -12.76 -7.09
N HIS A 32 6.32 -11.96 -6.64
CA HIS A 32 7.66 -12.47 -6.36
C HIS A 32 7.67 -13.51 -5.24
N LEU A 33 6.96 -13.27 -4.15
CA LEU A 33 6.84 -14.26 -3.06
C LEU A 33 6.14 -15.53 -3.53
N GLY A 34 5.14 -15.42 -4.39
CA GLY A 34 4.40 -16.53 -4.95
C GLY A 34 5.21 -17.45 -5.87
N ARG A 35 6.35 -16.99 -6.45
CA ARG A 35 7.20 -17.80 -7.34
C ARG A 35 7.80 -19.04 -6.68
N LYS A 36 8.06 -19.01 -5.37
CA LYS A 36 8.59 -20.15 -4.62
C LYS A 36 7.45 -20.97 -4.06
N ASP A 37 7.52 -22.28 -4.21
CA ASP A 37 6.55 -23.23 -3.64
C ASP A 37 6.77 -23.43 -2.12
N LYS A 38 6.82 -22.30 -1.39
CA LYS A 38 6.88 -22.25 0.07
C LYS A 38 5.86 -21.24 0.54
N PRO A 39 5.07 -21.57 1.57
CA PRO A 39 4.09 -20.61 2.12
C PRO A 39 4.75 -19.30 2.56
N TYR A 40 3.95 -18.24 2.53
CA TYR A 40 4.33 -16.97 3.11
C TYR A 40 3.12 -16.33 3.80
N TRP A 41 3.40 -15.32 4.64
CA TRP A 41 2.36 -14.50 5.24
C TRP A 41 2.32 -13.12 4.58
N TYR A 42 1.13 -12.65 4.34
CA TYR A 42 0.84 -11.24 4.13
C TYR A 42 0.40 -10.62 5.46
N ILE A 43 1.01 -9.52 5.84
CA ILE A 43 0.74 -8.81 7.08
C ILE A 43 0.42 -7.37 6.72
N ASP A 44 -0.75 -6.88 7.12
CA ASP A 44 -1.17 -5.51 6.89
C ASP A 44 -1.43 -4.83 8.23
N THR A 45 -0.69 -3.76 8.51
CA THR A 45 -0.76 -3.08 9.80
C THR A 45 -1.92 -2.10 9.91
N HIS A 46 -2.49 -1.68 8.77
CA HIS A 46 -3.58 -0.70 8.68
C HIS A 46 -4.51 -1.10 7.53
N ALA A 47 -5.26 -2.18 7.73
CA ALA A 47 -5.95 -2.88 6.66
C ALA A 47 -7.17 -2.14 6.08
N GLY A 48 -7.69 -1.12 6.78
CA GLY A 48 -8.89 -0.41 6.37
C GLY A 48 -10.12 -1.30 6.29
N ALA A 49 -11.10 -0.91 5.51
CA ALA A 49 -12.32 -1.69 5.28
C ALA A 49 -12.16 -2.86 4.29
N GLY A 50 -11.02 -2.95 3.60
CA GLY A 50 -10.72 -4.01 2.63
C GLY A 50 -11.25 -3.76 1.23
N ALA A 51 -12.44 -3.23 1.07
CA ALA A 51 -13.04 -2.88 -0.22
C ALA A 51 -13.87 -1.59 -0.09
N TYR A 52 -13.98 -0.85 -1.19
CA TYR A 52 -14.59 0.49 -1.22
C TYR A 52 -15.54 0.61 -2.40
N ALA A 53 -16.77 1.09 -2.14
CA ALA A 53 -17.74 1.44 -3.18
C ALA A 53 -17.43 2.86 -3.68
N LEU A 54 -17.12 3.01 -4.97
CA LEU A 54 -16.77 4.29 -5.59
C LEU A 54 -17.98 5.15 -5.94
N ASP A 55 -19.15 4.55 -5.99
CA ASP A 55 -20.45 5.22 -6.18
C ASP A 55 -21.09 5.67 -4.85
N SER A 56 -20.42 5.42 -3.72
CA SER A 56 -20.88 5.86 -2.42
C SER A 56 -20.88 7.39 -2.30
N ALA A 57 -21.73 7.93 -1.41
CA ALA A 57 -21.76 9.35 -1.10
C ALA A 57 -20.41 9.91 -0.60
N TYR A 58 -19.56 9.04 -0.03
CA TYR A 58 -18.22 9.39 0.42
C TYR A 58 -17.22 9.49 -0.74
N ALA A 59 -17.18 8.49 -1.62
CA ALA A 59 -16.27 8.47 -2.76
C ALA A 59 -16.65 9.49 -3.84
N SER A 60 -17.96 9.70 -4.07
CA SER A 60 -18.46 10.66 -5.07
C SER A 60 -18.20 12.11 -4.70
N LYS A 61 -18.03 12.44 -3.40
CA LYS A 61 -17.78 13.81 -2.95
C LYS A 61 -16.46 14.39 -3.50
N ASN A 62 -15.41 13.57 -3.57
CA ASN A 62 -14.09 13.99 -4.07
C ASN A 62 -13.74 13.35 -5.43
N ALA A 63 -14.34 12.19 -5.74
CA ALA A 63 -14.12 11.42 -6.97
C ALA A 63 -12.64 11.23 -7.34
N GLU A 64 -11.76 11.09 -6.34
CA GLU A 64 -10.30 11.04 -6.54
C GLU A 64 -9.86 9.83 -7.42
N TYR A 65 -10.66 8.76 -7.43
CA TYR A 65 -10.42 7.61 -8.30
C TYR A 65 -10.40 7.97 -9.79
N THR A 66 -11.08 9.05 -10.20
CA THR A 66 -11.13 9.49 -11.61
C THR A 66 -9.77 9.96 -12.12
N SER A 67 -8.95 10.53 -11.22
CA SER A 67 -7.56 10.94 -11.52
C SER A 67 -6.53 9.86 -11.19
N GLY A 68 -6.94 8.74 -10.62
CA GLY A 68 -6.16 7.55 -10.32
C GLY A 68 -6.47 6.39 -11.25
N ILE A 69 -7.06 5.31 -10.69
CA ILE A 69 -7.42 4.11 -11.45
C ILE A 69 -8.32 4.41 -12.66
N GLY A 70 -9.18 5.43 -12.57
CA GLY A 70 -10.05 5.83 -13.67
C GLY A 70 -9.29 6.20 -14.94
N ARG A 71 -8.08 6.80 -14.82
CA ARG A 71 -7.23 7.13 -15.98
C ARG A 71 -6.59 5.91 -16.65
N LEU A 72 -6.56 4.78 -15.97
CA LEU A 72 -6.02 3.53 -16.48
C LEU A 72 -7.10 2.56 -16.97
N TRP A 73 -8.36 2.78 -16.56
CA TRP A 73 -9.45 1.81 -16.67
C TRP A 73 -9.75 1.31 -18.08
N THR A 74 -9.76 2.21 -19.05
CA THR A 74 -10.12 1.92 -20.45
C THR A 74 -8.91 1.88 -21.38
N ARG A 75 -7.69 1.92 -20.85
CA ARG A 75 -6.48 1.92 -21.67
C ARG A 75 -6.17 0.52 -22.17
N ASP A 76 -5.79 0.44 -23.43
CA ASP A 76 -5.38 -0.78 -24.14
C ASP A 76 -3.85 -0.84 -24.37
N ASP A 77 -3.13 0.25 -24.06
CA ASP A 77 -1.69 0.42 -24.20
C ASP A 77 -0.90 0.25 -22.88
N LEU A 78 -1.53 -0.34 -21.85
CA LEU A 78 -0.89 -0.53 -20.54
C LEU A 78 0.34 -1.43 -20.64
N PRO A 79 1.47 -1.05 -20.03
CA PRO A 79 2.59 -1.97 -19.81
C PRO A 79 2.18 -3.21 -19.00
N PRO A 80 2.90 -4.33 -19.14
CA PRO A 80 2.43 -5.64 -18.63
C PRO A 80 2.02 -5.68 -17.18
N SER A 81 2.82 -5.13 -16.25
CA SER A 81 2.49 -5.24 -14.83
C SER A 81 1.41 -4.24 -14.40
N LEU A 82 1.29 -3.09 -15.08
CA LEU A 82 0.17 -2.17 -14.90
C LEU A 82 -1.13 -2.75 -15.48
N ALA A 83 -1.06 -3.47 -16.60
CA ALA A 83 -2.20 -4.18 -17.16
C ALA A 83 -2.71 -5.27 -16.19
N ASP A 84 -1.79 -6.02 -15.57
CA ASP A 84 -2.13 -7.02 -14.57
C ASP A 84 -2.78 -6.41 -13.32
N TYR A 85 -2.28 -5.26 -12.83
CA TYR A 85 -2.91 -4.50 -11.75
C TYR A 85 -4.34 -4.08 -12.11
N VAL A 86 -4.55 -3.48 -13.28
CA VAL A 86 -5.89 -3.06 -13.74
C VAL A 86 -6.81 -4.27 -13.92
N ALA A 87 -6.30 -5.37 -14.48
CA ALA A 87 -7.05 -6.62 -14.60
C ALA A 87 -7.50 -7.16 -13.24
N LEU A 88 -6.63 -7.08 -12.22
CA LEU A 88 -7.00 -7.46 -10.86
C LEU A 88 -8.16 -6.59 -10.34
N VAL A 89 -8.09 -5.26 -10.48
CA VAL A 89 -9.18 -4.36 -10.06
C VAL A 89 -10.48 -4.67 -10.83
N LYS A 90 -10.39 -5.01 -12.12
CA LYS A 90 -11.55 -5.43 -12.94
C LYS A 90 -12.26 -6.66 -12.39
N THR A 91 -11.56 -7.56 -11.68
CA THR A 91 -12.23 -8.74 -11.05
C THR A 91 -13.24 -8.36 -9.97
N PHE A 92 -13.19 -7.16 -9.45
CA PHE A 92 -14.17 -6.61 -8.50
C PHE A 92 -15.31 -5.84 -9.19
N ASN A 93 -15.27 -5.74 -10.51
CA ASN A 93 -16.20 -4.99 -11.35
C ASN A 93 -16.63 -5.83 -12.57
N PRO A 94 -17.38 -6.93 -12.37
CA PRO A 94 -17.68 -7.91 -13.42
C PRO A 94 -18.55 -7.36 -14.55
N ASP A 95 -19.27 -6.27 -14.32
CA ASP A 95 -20.05 -5.54 -15.35
C ASP A 95 -19.19 -4.58 -16.19
N GLY A 96 -17.89 -4.50 -15.93
CA GLY A 96 -16.95 -3.63 -16.63
C GLY A 96 -17.00 -2.16 -16.22
N GLN A 97 -17.89 -1.78 -15.31
CA GLN A 97 -17.99 -0.41 -14.80
C GLN A 97 -17.23 -0.26 -13.49
N LEU A 98 -16.38 0.76 -13.39
CA LEU A 98 -15.58 1.03 -12.20
C LEU A 98 -16.45 1.55 -11.05
N ARG A 99 -16.97 0.65 -10.22
CA ARG A 99 -17.85 0.94 -9.08
C ARG A 99 -17.28 0.50 -7.76
N ALA A 100 -16.33 -0.43 -7.77
CA ALA A 100 -15.68 -0.96 -6.58
C ALA A 100 -14.16 -0.89 -6.71
N TYR A 101 -13.49 -0.61 -5.62
CA TYR A 101 -12.04 -0.61 -5.57
C TYR A 101 -11.53 -1.47 -4.40
N PRO A 102 -10.60 -2.41 -4.65
CA PRO A 102 -10.03 -3.23 -3.59
C PRO A 102 -9.00 -2.42 -2.79
N GLY A 103 -9.06 -2.51 -1.47
CA GLY A 103 -7.94 -2.14 -0.61
C GLY A 103 -6.83 -3.19 -0.63
N SER A 104 -5.70 -2.88 -0.01
CA SER A 104 -4.53 -3.78 0.08
C SER A 104 -4.87 -5.21 0.52
N PRO A 105 -5.75 -5.47 1.53
CA PRO A 105 -6.07 -6.85 1.91
C PRO A 105 -6.78 -7.64 0.81
N MET A 106 -7.65 -6.98 0.03
CA MET A 106 -8.36 -7.63 -1.08
C MET A 106 -7.44 -7.86 -2.28
N VAL A 107 -6.50 -6.94 -2.54
CA VAL A 107 -5.43 -7.13 -3.53
C VAL A 107 -4.60 -8.35 -3.15
N ALA A 108 -4.15 -8.43 -1.89
CA ALA A 108 -3.39 -9.56 -1.39
C ALA A 108 -4.16 -10.87 -1.50
N GLN A 109 -5.45 -10.90 -1.12
CA GLN A 109 -6.28 -12.09 -1.20
C GLN A 109 -6.33 -12.69 -2.61
N ARG A 110 -6.32 -11.86 -3.66
CA ARG A 110 -6.32 -12.32 -5.05
C ARG A 110 -5.00 -12.97 -5.49
N ARG A 111 -3.93 -12.76 -4.74
CA ARG A 111 -2.58 -13.29 -5.02
C ARG A 111 -2.19 -14.46 -4.12
N LEU A 112 -2.82 -14.60 -2.96
CA LEU A 112 -2.52 -15.65 -2.00
C LEU A 112 -3.00 -17.02 -2.47
N ARG A 113 -2.12 -18.01 -2.30
CA ARG A 113 -2.44 -19.43 -2.53
C ARG A 113 -3.08 -20.03 -1.28
N ALA A 114 -3.69 -21.17 -1.37
CA ALA A 114 -4.34 -21.87 -0.26
C ALA A 114 -3.43 -22.12 0.96
N SER A 115 -2.11 -22.29 0.70
CA SER A 115 -1.10 -22.48 1.73
C SER A 115 -0.64 -21.21 2.44
N ASP A 116 -0.86 -20.05 1.82
CA ASP A 116 -0.45 -18.75 2.36
C ASP A 116 -1.45 -18.25 3.42
N ARG A 117 -1.08 -17.28 4.22
CA ARG A 117 -1.93 -16.74 5.30
C ARG A 117 -1.89 -15.23 5.32
N MET A 118 -2.98 -14.63 5.83
CA MET A 118 -3.11 -13.20 6.07
C MET A 118 -3.23 -12.89 7.55
N ARG A 119 -2.61 -11.77 7.97
CA ARG A 119 -2.75 -11.14 9.26
C ARG A 119 -3.06 -9.67 9.05
N LEU A 120 -4.26 -9.27 9.43
CA LEU A 120 -4.79 -7.93 9.19
C LEU A 120 -5.06 -7.25 10.52
N PHE A 121 -4.58 -6.02 10.66
CA PHE A 121 -4.82 -5.18 11.83
C PHE A 121 -5.61 -3.96 11.39
N GLU A 122 -6.68 -3.65 12.11
CA GLU A 122 -7.46 -2.44 11.92
C GLU A 122 -7.93 -1.92 13.28
N LEU A 123 -7.57 -0.67 13.56
CA LEU A 123 -7.87 -0.04 14.85
C LEU A 123 -9.24 0.64 14.86
N HIS A 124 -9.69 1.17 13.71
CA HIS A 124 -10.95 1.86 13.61
C HIS A 124 -12.12 0.86 13.61
N SER A 125 -13.00 0.95 14.60
CA SER A 125 -14.05 -0.06 14.84
C SER A 125 -15.00 -0.26 13.66
N THR A 126 -15.37 0.81 12.96
CA THR A 126 -16.26 0.73 11.78
C THR A 126 -15.56 0.00 10.64
N ASP A 127 -14.30 0.37 10.32
CA ASP A 127 -13.55 -0.25 9.23
C ASP A 127 -13.19 -1.70 9.55
N HIS A 128 -12.88 -2.01 10.82
CA HIS A 128 -12.72 -3.38 11.28
C HIS A 128 -13.98 -4.23 11.06
N GLY A 129 -15.17 -3.68 11.37
CA GLY A 129 -16.45 -4.38 11.13
C GLY A 129 -16.64 -4.69 9.64
N LEU A 130 -16.45 -3.70 8.76
CA LEU A 130 -16.55 -3.88 7.32
C LEU A 130 -15.49 -4.86 6.79
N LEU A 131 -14.27 -4.80 7.30
CA LEU A 131 -13.20 -5.72 6.95
C LEU A 131 -13.58 -7.17 7.32
N ALA A 132 -14.12 -7.37 8.51
CA ALA A 132 -14.58 -8.69 8.97
C ALA A 132 -15.71 -9.26 8.09
N GLU A 133 -16.66 -8.42 7.68
CA GLU A 133 -17.73 -8.79 6.75
C GLU A 133 -17.17 -9.18 5.38
N ASN A 134 -16.27 -8.38 4.81
CA ASN A 134 -15.64 -8.61 3.53
C ASN A 134 -14.83 -9.92 3.48
N PHE A 135 -14.28 -10.35 4.62
CA PHE A 135 -13.48 -11.57 4.73
C PHE A 135 -14.19 -12.74 5.40
N ALA A 136 -15.52 -12.67 5.61
CA ALA A 136 -16.29 -13.72 6.28
C ALA A 136 -16.12 -15.11 5.63
N HIS A 137 -15.92 -15.16 4.31
CA HIS A 137 -15.69 -16.38 3.53
C HIS A 137 -14.25 -16.91 3.59
N ALA A 138 -13.28 -16.12 4.08
CA ALA A 138 -11.84 -16.41 4.04
C ALA A 138 -11.21 -16.67 5.42
N GLN A 139 -12.00 -16.96 6.45
CA GLN A 139 -11.56 -17.10 7.85
C GLN A 139 -10.47 -18.16 8.09
N ARG A 140 -10.40 -19.20 7.25
CA ARG A 140 -9.34 -20.22 7.36
C ARG A 140 -7.95 -19.69 6.98
N GLN A 141 -7.91 -18.70 6.09
CA GLN A 141 -6.68 -18.12 5.56
C GLN A 141 -6.33 -16.79 6.22
N THR A 142 -7.35 -16.06 6.68
CA THR A 142 -7.25 -14.68 7.16
C THR A 142 -7.57 -14.59 8.65
N ARG A 143 -6.72 -13.91 9.40
CA ARG A 143 -7.01 -13.49 10.77
C ARG A 143 -7.01 -11.97 10.83
N ILE A 144 -8.10 -11.42 11.33
CA ILE A 144 -8.31 -9.98 11.52
C ILE A 144 -8.27 -9.68 13.00
N GLU A 145 -7.53 -8.66 13.39
CA GLU A 145 -7.38 -8.22 14.77
C GLU A 145 -7.81 -6.76 14.90
N HIS A 146 -8.75 -6.49 15.83
CA HIS A 146 -9.14 -5.13 16.21
C HIS A 146 -8.07 -4.58 17.16
N ALA A 147 -6.97 -4.12 16.59
CA ALA A 147 -5.80 -3.70 17.35
C ALA A 147 -4.95 -2.71 16.55
N ASP A 148 -4.09 -2.00 17.26
CA ASP A 148 -3.04 -1.19 16.66
C ASP A 148 -1.99 -2.08 15.99
N GLY A 149 -1.85 -1.97 14.67
CA GLY A 149 -0.96 -2.83 13.89
C GLY A 149 0.52 -2.62 14.23
N PHE A 150 0.95 -1.42 14.61
CA PHE A 150 2.33 -1.17 15.04
C PHE A 150 2.73 -2.00 16.27
N ASP A 151 1.78 -2.25 17.15
CA ASP A 151 2.01 -3.07 18.34
C ASP A 151 1.72 -4.55 18.09
N GLY A 152 0.65 -4.85 17.34
CA GLY A 152 0.20 -6.21 17.07
C GLY A 152 1.22 -7.07 16.32
N VAL A 153 1.96 -6.49 15.37
CA VAL A 153 2.96 -7.24 14.59
C VAL A 153 4.09 -7.82 15.43
N LYS A 154 4.39 -7.24 16.57
CA LYS A 154 5.45 -7.74 17.48
C LYS A 154 5.18 -9.15 17.99
N ALA A 155 3.90 -9.51 18.16
CA ALA A 155 3.49 -10.82 18.68
C ALA A 155 3.52 -11.92 17.62
N ILE A 156 3.48 -11.56 16.33
CA ILE A 156 3.36 -12.52 15.22
C ILE A 156 4.64 -12.70 14.40
N LEU A 157 5.70 -11.94 14.71
CA LEU A 157 7.00 -12.03 14.06
C LEU A 157 8.01 -12.85 14.91
N PRO A 158 8.79 -13.76 14.27
CA PRO A 158 8.74 -14.15 12.87
C PRO A 158 7.57 -15.07 12.58
N PRO A 159 6.98 -15.02 11.36
CA PRO A 159 5.93 -15.97 10.99
C PRO A 159 6.48 -17.40 10.85
N PRO A 160 5.66 -18.44 11.10
CA PRO A 160 6.09 -19.83 11.00
C PRO A 160 6.83 -20.19 9.70
N PRO A 161 6.38 -19.77 8.49
CA PRO A 161 7.09 -20.09 7.27
C PRO A 161 8.40 -19.31 7.09
N ARG A 162 8.69 -18.32 7.97
CA ARG A 162 9.83 -17.39 7.92
C ARG A 162 9.94 -16.68 6.55
N ARG A 163 8.79 -16.38 5.97
CA ARG A 163 8.59 -15.62 4.74
C ARG A 163 7.36 -14.76 4.91
N ALA A 164 7.49 -13.47 4.67
CA ALA A 164 6.36 -12.54 4.72
C ALA A 164 6.63 -11.29 3.89
N LEU A 165 5.52 -10.69 3.43
CA LEU A 165 5.40 -9.28 3.09
C LEU A 165 4.63 -8.60 4.22
N MET A 166 5.19 -7.54 4.80
CA MET A 166 4.49 -6.66 5.73
C MET A 166 4.29 -5.29 5.09
N LEU A 167 3.04 -4.91 4.88
CA LEU A 167 2.65 -3.58 4.43
C LEU A 167 2.38 -2.68 5.65
N ILE A 168 2.97 -1.49 5.65
CA ILE A 168 2.84 -0.48 6.69
C ILE A 168 2.32 0.80 6.02
N ASP A 169 1.06 1.12 6.26
CA ASP A 169 0.34 2.21 5.61
C ASP A 169 -0.53 2.97 6.62
N PRO A 170 0.08 3.66 7.61
CA PRO A 170 -0.69 4.45 8.56
C PRO A 170 -1.28 5.70 7.89
N PRO A 171 -2.31 6.33 8.49
CA PRO A 171 -2.98 7.49 7.89
C PRO A 171 -2.12 8.77 7.87
N TYR A 172 -1.03 8.83 8.66
CA TYR A 172 -0.13 9.99 8.76
C TYR A 172 -0.84 11.31 9.13
N GLU A 173 -2.06 11.28 9.63
CA GLU A 173 -2.72 12.44 10.21
C GLU A 173 -1.95 12.94 11.44
N ASP A 174 -1.53 11.99 12.28
CA ASP A 174 -0.66 12.24 13.42
C ASP A 174 0.81 12.21 12.97
N LYS A 175 1.53 13.31 13.21
CA LYS A 175 2.98 13.37 12.93
C LYS A 175 3.78 12.29 13.64
N ARG A 176 3.27 11.74 14.75
CA ARG A 176 3.89 10.63 15.49
C ARG A 176 3.98 9.35 14.66
N ASP A 177 3.10 9.17 13.65
CA ASP A 177 3.12 7.98 12.80
C ASP A 177 4.45 7.81 12.07
N TYR A 178 5.11 8.88 11.65
CA TYR A 178 6.43 8.81 11.04
C TYR A 178 7.48 8.18 11.98
N ALA A 179 7.48 8.56 13.24
CA ALA A 179 8.37 7.96 14.25
C ALA A 179 7.96 6.52 14.60
N ARG A 180 6.65 6.25 14.62
CA ARG A 180 6.12 4.91 14.90
C ARG A 180 6.48 3.91 13.80
N VAL A 181 6.45 4.32 12.53
CA VAL A 181 6.92 3.50 11.39
C VAL A 181 8.38 3.08 11.62
N LEU A 182 9.26 4.02 11.93
CA LEU A 182 10.67 3.72 12.16
C LEU A 182 10.87 2.77 13.36
N THR A 183 10.13 2.98 14.44
CA THR A 183 10.19 2.12 15.64
C THR A 183 9.66 0.72 15.32
N CYS A 184 8.52 0.63 14.63
CA CYS A 184 7.93 -0.65 14.21
C CYS A 184 8.92 -1.47 13.36
N LEU A 185 9.55 -0.83 12.38
CA LEU A 185 10.55 -1.49 11.53
C LEU A 185 11.76 -1.97 12.34
N LYS A 186 12.35 -1.13 13.18
CA LYS A 186 13.49 -1.52 14.03
C LYS A 186 13.17 -2.75 14.88
N GLU A 187 12.01 -2.78 15.51
CA GLU A 187 11.57 -3.90 16.33
C GLU A 187 11.25 -5.15 15.49
N SER A 188 10.67 -4.96 14.30
CA SER A 188 10.37 -6.06 13.37
C SER A 188 11.65 -6.70 12.83
N PHE A 189 12.67 -5.91 12.49
CA PHE A 189 13.97 -6.42 12.06
C PHE A 189 14.68 -7.25 13.11
N LYS A 190 14.65 -6.83 14.36
CA LYS A 190 15.22 -7.63 15.46
C LYS A 190 14.61 -9.03 15.54
N ARG A 191 13.32 -9.16 15.19
CA ARG A 191 12.56 -10.42 15.23
C ARG A 191 12.65 -11.20 13.93
N PHE A 192 12.64 -10.50 12.80
CA PHE A 192 12.53 -11.10 11.49
C PHE A 192 13.30 -10.29 10.42
N ALA A 193 14.63 -10.38 10.46
CA ALA A 193 15.53 -9.60 9.59
C ALA A 193 15.35 -9.88 8.08
N THR A 194 14.84 -11.07 7.72
CA THR A 194 14.69 -11.51 6.32
C THR A 194 13.30 -11.24 5.73
N GLY A 195 12.42 -10.60 6.47
CA GLY A 195 11.10 -10.18 5.98
C GLY A 195 11.21 -9.11 4.90
N CYS A 196 10.26 -9.11 3.97
CA CYS A 196 10.03 -8.01 3.06
C CYS A 196 9.08 -7.00 3.72
N TYR A 197 9.49 -5.74 3.82
CA TYR A 197 8.70 -4.69 4.45
C TYR A 197 8.45 -3.58 3.46
N ALA A 198 7.19 -3.26 3.21
CA ALA A 198 6.77 -2.19 2.32
C ALA A 198 6.11 -1.07 3.13
N VAL A 199 6.67 0.12 3.08
CA VAL A 199 6.14 1.31 3.75
C VAL A 199 5.59 2.24 2.68
N TRP A 200 4.30 2.52 2.74
CA TRP A 200 3.70 3.61 1.99
C TRP A 200 3.79 4.91 2.78
N TYR A 201 3.95 6.05 2.11
CA TYR A 201 3.88 7.37 2.72
C TYR A 201 3.37 8.42 1.72
N PRO A 202 2.65 9.46 2.20
CA PRO A 202 2.20 10.56 1.35
C PRO A 202 3.35 11.55 1.11
N GLN A 203 3.42 12.13 -0.08
CA GLN A 203 4.27 13.30 -0.34
C GLN A 203 3.52 14.57 0.06
N LEU A 204 3.87 15.09 1.22
CA LEU A 204 3.36 16.32 1.81
C LEU A 204 4.50 17.34 1.96
N GLN A 205 4.15 18.62 2.07
CA GLN A 205 5.15 19.69 2.27
C GLN A 205 5.71 19.76 3.71
N ARG A 206 5.23 18.89 4.60
CA ARG A 206 5.77 18.79 5.97
C ARG A 206 7.11 18.08 6.02
N LEU A 207 7.96 18.49 6.97
CA LEU A 207 9.32 17.98 7.10
C LEU A 207 9.36 16.46 7.35
N GLU A 208 8.46 15.95 8.20
CA GLU A 208 8.41 14.55 8.57
C GLU A 208 8.21 13.63 7.34
N SER A 209 7.34 14.05 6.40
CA SER A 209 7.09 13.32 5.15
C SER A 209 8.33 13.33 4.23
N ARG A 210 9.00 14.48 4.14
CA ARG A 210 10.19 14.65 3.29
C ARG A 210 11.39 13.87 3.80
N ASP A 211 11.55 13.80 5.13
CA ASP A 211 12.70 13.15 5.78
C ASP A 211 12.54 11.63 5.89
N LEU A 212 11.33 11.10 5.82
CA LEU A 212 11.07 9.69 6.09
C LEU A 212 11.91 8.75 5.20
N PRO A 213 12.00 8.93 3.87
CA PRO A 213 12.81 8.05 3.03
C PRO A 213 14.27 8.00 3.43
N GLU A 214 14.87 9.13 3.76
CA GLU A 214 16.28 9.20 4.18
C GLU A 214 16.49 8.53 5.54
N LYS A 215 15.54 8.70 6.48
CA LYS A 215 15.59 7.98 7.77
C LYS A 215 15.43 6.47 7.59
N LEU A 216 14.63 6.03 6.61
CA LEU A 216 14.47 4.61 6.30
C LEU A 216 15.75 4.01 5.70
N LYS A 217 16.49 4.74 4.85
CA LYS A 217 17.80 4.31 4.34
C LYS A 217 18.84 4.09 5.44
N LEU A 218 18.70 4.81 6.56
CA LEU A 218 19.61 4.75 7.71
C LEU A 218 19.24 3.70 8.75
N LEU A 219 18.18 2.91 8.56
CA LEU A 219 17.75 1.88 9.53
C LEU A 219 18.76 0.75 9.72
N GLY A 220 19.66 0.54 8.76
CA GLY A 220 20.70 -0.48 8.81
C GLY A 220 21.30 -0.79 7.46
N GLU A 221 22.10 -1.86 7.40
CA GLU A 221 22.76 -2.30 6.17
C GLU A 221 21.91 -3.21 5.26
N MET A 222 20.61 -3.09 5.34
CA MET A 222 19.68 -3.90 4.54
C MET A 222 19.60 -3.39 3.12
N ASP A 223 19.23 -4.29 2.21
CA ASP A 223 18.81 -3.92 0.88
C ASP A 223 17.52 -3.11 0.94
N TRP A 224 17.41 -2.10 0.10
CA TRP A 224 16.23 -1.26 0.04
C TRP A 224 15.97 -0.76 -1.38
N LEU A 225 14.72 -0.43 -1.64
CA LEU A 225 14.26 0.28 -2.82
C LEU A 225 13.32 1.38 -2.39
N HIS A 226 13.50 2.56 -2.96
CA HIS A 226 12.61 3.71 -2.79
C HIS A 226 12.06 4.12 -4.15
N VAL A 227 10.75 4.18 -4.27
CA VAL A 227 10.04 4.70 -5.43
C VAL A 227 9.04 5.76 -4.98
N SER A 228 8.96 6.87 -5.70
CA SER A 228 7.91 7.85 -5.48
C SER A 228 7.32 8.33 -6.80
N LEU A 229 6.05 8.72 -6.75
CA LEU A 229 5.29 9.29 -7.84
C LEU A 229 4.67 10.61 -7.36
N SER A 230 5.14 11.72 -7.93
CA SER A 230 4.48 13.03 -7.81
C SER A 230 3.60 13.22 -9.03
N VAL A 231 2.33 13.57 -8.84
CA VAL A 231 1.37 13.77 -9.94
C VAL A 231 1.20 15.24 -10.29
N GLN A 232 1.61 16.13 -9.40
CA GLN A 232 1.49 17.57 -9.59
C GLN A 232 2.58 18.32 -8.82
N THR A 233 2.72 19.59 -9.11
CA THR A 233 3.51 20.53 -8.33
C THR A 233 2.90 20.68 -6.93
N PRO A 234 3.71 20.73 -5.85
CA PRO A 234 3.21 21.04 -4.52
C PRO A 234 2.46 22.35 -4.50
N SER A 235 1.29 22.39 -3.84
CA SER A 235 0.46 23.58 -3.74
C SER A 235 1.21 24.74 -3.04
N ALA A 236 1.02 25.96 -3.53
CA ALA A 236 1.67 27.16 -2.96
C ALA A 236 1.24 27.46 -1.52
N ASP A 237 0.06 27.01 -1.10
CA ASP A 237 -0.45 27.18 0.26
C ASP A 237 0.11 26.15 1.26
N GLY A 238 0.90 25.19 0.78
CA GLY A 238 1.51 24.15 1.62
C GLY A 238 0.61 22.98 1.97
N PHE A 239 -0.62 22.94 1.48
CA PHE A 239 -1.58 21.89 1.80
C PHE A 239 -1.75 20.87 0.67
N GLY A 240 -2.27 19.71 1.04
CA GLY A 240 -2.59 18.63 0.12
C GLY A 240 -1.42 17.69 -0.21
N MET A 241 -1.80 16.51 -0.68
CA MET A 241 -0.89 15.48 -1.14
C MET A 241 -0.63 15.65 -2.63
N HIS A 242 0.64 15.88 -3.03
CA HIS A 242 1.03 16.04 -4.43
C HIS A 242 1.58 14.75 -5.05
N GLY A 243 1.68 13.70 -4.26
CA GLY A 243 2.19 12.39 -4.66
C GLY A 243 2.31 11.46 -3.48
N SER A 244 2.90 10.32 -3.70
CA SER A 244 3.19 9.34 -2.65
C SER A 244 4.47 8.56 -2.96
N GLY A 245 4.92 7.77 -2.00
CA GLY A 245 6.07 6.89 -2.17
C GLY A 245 5.87 5.54 -1.52
N MET A 246 6.63 4.57 -2.02
CA MET A 246 6.83 3.26 -1.41
C MET A 246 8.30 3.08 -1.08
N PHE A 247 8.57 2.69 0.14
CA PHE A 247 9.90 2.30 0.57
C PHE A 247 9.89 0.81 0.93
N VAL A 248 10.66 0.01 0.20
CA VAL A 248 10.69 -1.45 0.38
C VAL A 248 12.04 -1.85 0.96
N LEU A 249 12.03 -2.55 2.07
CA LEU A 249 13.18 -3.16 2.71
C LEU A 249 13.21 -4.65 2.37
N ASN A 250 14.40 -5.18 2.05
CA ASN A 250 14.59 -6.48 1.44
C ASN A 250 13.75 -6.67 0.16
N PRO A 251 13.84 -5.75 -0.83
CA PRO A 251 13.08 -5.86 -2.06
C PRO A 251 13.55 -7.05 -2.90
N PRO A 252 12.66 -7.61 -3.74
CA PRO A 252 13.09 -8.52 -4.79
C PRO A 252 14.09 -7.84 -5.75
N TRP A 253 15.12 -8.57 -6.14
CA TRP A 253 16.12 -8.08 -7.10
C TRP A 253 15.54 -7.70 -8.49
N THR A 254 14.36 -8.25 -8.83
CA THR A 254 13.64 -7.97 -10.09
C THR A 254 12.82 -6.68 -10.05
N LEU A 255 12.55 -6.13 -8.86
CA LEU A 255 11.64 -5.00 -8.69
C LEU A 255 12.15 -3.72 -9.38
N PRO A 256 13.45 -3.33 -9.27
CA PRO A 256 13.95 -2.11 -9.89
C PRO A 256 13.74 -2.05 -11.40
N GLU A 257 13.96 -3.16 -12.11
CA GLU A 257 13.85 -3.20 -13.57
C GLU A 257 12.41 -3.01 -14.04
N VAL A 258 11.45 -3.66 -13.40
CA VAL A 258 10.02 -3.51 -13.73
C VAL A 258 9.58 -2.07 -13.49
N LEU A 259 9.90 -1.51 -12.32
CA LEU A 259 9.55 -0.13 -11.99
C LEU A 259 10.18 0.86 -12.95
N LYS A 260 11.48 0.71 -13.28
CA LYS A 260 12.19 1.56 -14.24
C LYS A 260 11.54 1.55 -15.62
N ALA A 261 11.07 0.40 -16.06
CA ALA A 261 10.43 0.25 -17.36
C ALA A 261 9.04 0.91 -17.43
N GLU A 262 8.24 0.82 -16.35
CA GLU A 262 6.82 1.19 -16.40
C GLU A 262 6.48 2.53 -15.70
N LEU A 263 7.33 3.05 -14.81
CA LEU A 263 7.11 4.35 -14.15
C LEU A 263 6.95 5.53 -15.11
N PRO A 264 7.71 5.64 -16.23
CA PRO A 264 7.50 6.73 -17.20
C PRO A 264 6.07 6.75 -17.77
N TYR A 265 5.51 5.56 -18.02
CA TYR A 265 4.12 5.44 -18.46
C TYR A 265 3.16 5.92 -17.37
N LEU A 266 3.38 5.51 -16.13
CA LEU A 266 2.51 5.87 -15.01
C LEU A 266 2.52 7.39 -14.74
N VAL A 267 3.69 8.04 -14.81
CA VAL A 267 3.80 9.51 -14.74
C VAL A 267 2.97 10.18 -15.84
N LYS A 268 3.09 9.71 -17.08
CA LYS A 268 2.34 10.26 -18.20
C LYS A 268 0.83 10.07 -18.04
N ALA A 269 0.40 8.92 -17.54
CA ALA A 269 -1.01 8.60 -17.35
C ALA A 269 -1.65 9.35 -16.19
N LEU A 270 -0.95 9.48 -15.06
CA LEU A 270 -1.50 10.04 -13.82
C LEU A 270 -1.10 11.51 -13.58
N GLY A 271 -0.15 12.05 -14.34
CA GLY A 271 0.29 13.44 -14.19
C GLY A 271 -0.85 14.43 -14.37
N GLN A 272 -0.90 15.44 -13.51
CA GLN A 272 -1.93 16.47 -13.46
C GLN A 272 -1.42 17.84 -13.92
N ASP A 273 -0.10 18.06 -13.80
CA ASP A 273 0.59 19.26 -14.31
C ASP A 273 2.04 18.94 -14.71
N ALA A 274 2.81 19.97 -15.07
CA ALA A 274 4.21 19.85 -15.48
C ALA A 274 5.16 19.42 -14.35
N GLY A 275 4.72 19.42 -13.11
CA GLY A 275 5.48 18.92 -11.95
C GLY A 275 5.43 17.40 -11.77
N ALA A 276 4.64 16.71 -12.60
CA ALA A 276 4.54 15.25 -12.54
C ALA A 276 5.89 14.59 -12.84
N ARG A 277 6.33 13.71 -11.92
CA ARG A 277 7.62 13.01 -12.02
C ARG A 277 7.65 11.78 -11.12
N TYR A 278 8.64 10.96 -11.31
CA TYR A 278 8.95 9.87 -10.37
C TYR A 278 10.39 9.98 -9.87
N THR A 279 10.66 9.32 -8.75
CA THR A 279 12.00 8.95 -8.32
C THR A 279 12.09 7.45 -8.15
N LEU A 280 13.26 6.88 -8.46
CA LEU A 280 13.52 5.47 -8.23
C LEU A 280 15.00 5.33 -7.84
N ASP A 281 15.23 4.84 -6.64
CA ASP A 281 16.54 4.66 -6.05
C ASP A 281 16.59 3.33 -5.28
N TRP A 282 17.71 2.63 -5.30
CA TRP A 282 17.82 1.35 -4.61
C TRP A 282 19.27 0.98 -4.27
N ARG A 283 19.40 0.16 -3.25
CA ARG A 283 20.62 -0.56 -2.90
C ARG A 283 20.24 -2.04 -2.73
N ILE A 284 20.61 -2.85 -3.70
CA ILE A 284 20.44 -4.31 -3.68
C ILE A 284 21.82 -4.91 -3.94
N ARG A 285 22.30 -5.76 -3.01
CA ARG A 285 23.63 -6.40 -3.06
C ARG A 285 23.57 -7.78 -3.71
#